data_df096062a714487cfdb951a11649e8ba
#
_entry.id   df096062a714487cfdb951a11649e8ba
#
_cell.length_a   1.000
_cell.length_b   1.000
_cell.length_c   1.000
_cell.angle_alpha   90.00
_cell.angle_beta   90.00
_cell.angle_gamma   90.00
#
_symmetry.space_group_name_H-M   'P 1'
#
loop_
_entity.id
_entity.type
_entity.pdbx_description
1 polymer ?
#
loop_
_entity_poly.entity_id
_entity_poly.type
_entity_poly.pdbx_seq_one_letter_code
_entity_poly.pdbx_strand_id
1 'polypeptide(L)'
;MTDKIIEFLSKNERISQIDDTSYKKYYAGKKYQYLFEFNYSLPDRVIPMVFGIPANWDTALMDFYIKDYKEFPYIPHMGDKGLLCLCDIESVLIGKDFFGILGQLITRMESIIISGIKGENVVDFIEEFQSYWRLLPNVKTLKSFVKIETHSKIIKYSDNRKFATKDKGRTYIDYLQKQNNYTFFASDTSNEFKLYGEKINPQKNGLYIFIKSSTFIVPPDWRRSITHQYVNDLINHPSVSKKEIDKYLGKCQNHVLIIFGILQPNATITTFGVYISDISYSVDENRIIVNPSASIIPCTLYRCDREFLLDRGGINHSLEGYKLLVI
;
A
#
# COMPACT_ATOMS: atom_id res chain seq x y z
N MET A 1 6.67 13.04 35.74
CA MET A 1 7.03 12.73 34.32
C MET A 1 6.25 13.62 33.40
N THR A 2 4.91 13.70 33.53
CA THR A 2 4.01 14.54 32.71
C THR A 2 4.49 15.98 32.60
N ASP A 3 4.75 16.65 33.71
CA ASP A 3 5.18 18.07 33.74
C ASP A 3 6.49 18.29 32.98
N LYS A 4 7.44 17.34 33.10
CA LYS A 4 8.72 17.40 32.36
C LYS A 4 8.53 17.21 30.84
N ILE A 5 7.55 16.39 30.43
CA ILE A 5 7.22 16.19 29.00
C ILE A 5 6.58 17.46 28.46
N ILE A 6 5.62 18.05 29.20
CA ILE A 6 5.00 19.31 28.81
C ILE A 6 6.04 20.42 28.72
N GLU A 7 6.92 20.56 29.71
CA GLU A 7 8.03 21.52 29.69
C GLU A 7 8.95 21.30 28.46
N PHE A 8 9.25 20.05 28.15
CA PHE A 8 10.09 19.73 26.98
C PHE A 8 9.41 20.12 25.66
N LEU A 9 8.14 19.74 25.48
CA LEU A 9 7.35 20.08 24.29
C LEU A 9 7.20 21.60 24.13
N SER A 10 6.99 22.34 25.25
CA SER A 10 6.83 23.80 25.24
C SER A 10 8.10 24.58 24.84
N LYS A 11 9.26 23.94 24.78
CA LYS A 11 10.48 24.55 24.27
C LYS A 11 10.50 24.67 22.75
N ASN A 12 9.63 23.92 22.05
CA ASN A 12 9.46 24.05 20.61
C ASN A 12 8.45 25.17 20.32
N GLU A 13 8.89 26.24 19.68
CA GLU A 13 8.08 27.43 19.38
C GLU A 13 6.85 27.13 18.51
N ARG A 14 6.84 26.00 17.80
CA ARG A 14 5.72 25.57 16.95
C ARG A 14 4.70 24.70 17.70
N ILE A 15 5.00 24.27 18.94
CA ILE A 15 4.12 23.45 19.74
C ILE A 15 3.43 24.31 20.79
N SER A 16 2.11 24.25 20.82
CA SER A 16 1.27 25.03 21.75
C SER A 16 0.04 24.24 22.18
N GLN A 17 -0.70 24.75 23.18
CA GLN A 17 -1.95 24.15 23.68
C GLN A 17 -1.78 22.66 24.02
N ILE A 18 -0.81 22.36 24.87
CA ILE A 18 -0.48 20.98 25.24
C ILE A 18 -1.41 20.55 26.40
N ASP A 19 -2.25 19.55 26.11
CA ASP A 19 -3.18 18.97 27.06
C ASP A 19 -2.79 17.53 27.40
N ASP A 20 -2.66 17.22 28.70
CA ASP A 20 -2.55 15.84 29.18
C ASP A 20 -3.91 15.14 29.10
N THR A 21 -4.01 14.18 28.17
CA THR A 21 -5.20 13.38 27.96
C THR A 21 -4.99 11.91 28.33
N SER A 22 -4.10 11.65 29.31
CA SER A 22 -3.77 10.28 29.77
C SER A 22 -4.99 9.50 30.28
N TYR A 23 -6.10 10.19 30.63
CA TYR A 23 -7.37 9.53 30.91
C TYR A 23 -7.96 8.79 29.70
N LYS A 24 -7.63 9.22 28.46
CA LYS A 24 -8.01 8.56 27.18
C LYS A 24 -7.08 7.42 26.83
N LYS A 25 -6.43 6.74 27.72
CA LYS A 25 -5.37 5.70 27.59
C LYS A 25 -5.31 4.92 26.27
N TYR A 26 -6.40 4.88 25.53
CA TYR A 26 -6.52 4.20 24.25
C TYR A 26 -6.76 5.21 23.12
N TYR A 27 -5.85 5.23 22.14
CA TYR A 27 -5.98 6.01 20.92
C TYR A 27 -5.66 5.12 19.72
N ALA A 28 -6.46 5.24 18.66
CA ALA A 28 -6.29 4.41 17.47
C ALA A 28 -6.20 2.88 17.75
N GLY A 29 -6.78 2.39 18.87
CA GLY A 29 -6.72 1.00 19.31
C GLY A 29 -5.43 0.60 20.05
N LYS A 30 -4.53 1.55 20.32
CA LYS A 30 -3.32 1.34 21.10
C LYS A 30 -3.48 1.86 22.54
N LYS A 31 -2.75 1.24 23.48
CA LYS A 31 -2.70 1.65 24.88
C LYS A 31 -1.42 2.43 25.13
N TYR A 32 -1.57 3.65 25.66
CA TYR A 32 -0.45 4.51 26.03
C TYR A 32 -0.39 4.71 27.55
N GLN A 33 0.80 4.88 28.07
CA GLN A 33 1.03 5.28 29.47
C GLN A 33 0.76 6.77 29.63
N TYR A 34 1.23 7.56 28.67
CA TYR A 34 0.98 9.00 28.57
C TYR A 34 0.43 9.33 27.19
N LEU A 35 -0.52 10.24 27.14
CA LEU A 35 -1.15 10.69 25.90
C LEU A 35 -1.36 12.20 26.00
N PHE A 36 -0.88 12.93 25.01
CA PHE A 36 -0.99 14.38 24.93
C PHE A 36 -1.67 14.79 23.63
N GLU A 37 -2.52 15.80 23.69
CA GLU A 37 -2.98 16.55 22.52
C GLU A 37 -2.24 17.88 22.48
N PHE A 38 -1.87 18.35 21.31
CA PHE A 38 -1.19 19.64 21.13
C PHE A 38 -1.43 20.19 19.73
N ASN A 39 -1.19 21.49 19.55
CA ASN A 39 -1.22 22.15 18.27
C ASN A 39 0.21 22.35 17.75
N TYR A 40 0.44 21.91 16.49
CA TYR A 40 1.67 22.16 15.76
C TYR A 40 1.43 23.26 14.71
N SER A 41 2.15 24.38 14.83
CA SER A 41 1.94 25.57 14.02
C SER A 41 2.91 25.63 12.84
N LEU A 42 2.37 25.74 11.63
CA LEU A 42 3.09 26.16 10.43
C LEU A 42 2.71 27.62 10.11
N PRO A 43 3.45 28.31 9.23
CA PRO A 43 3.17 29.71 8.89
C PRO A 43 1.75 29.94 8.37
N ASP A 44 1.16 28.97 7.69
CA ASP A 44 -0.13 29.06 7.00
C ASP A 44 -1.26 28.26 7.67
N ARG A 45 -0.94 27.45 8.67
CA ARG A 45 -1.94 26.57 9.31
C ARG A 45 -1.52 26.08 10.69
N VAL A 46 -2.51 25.64 11.47
CA VAL A 46 -2.31 24.91 12.72
C VAL A 46 -2.80 23.48 12.54
N ILE A 47 -2.00 22.52 12.98
CA ILE A 47 -2.26 21.09 12.83
C ILE A 47 -2.49 20.50 14.23
N PRO A 48 -3.72 20.08 14.57
CA PRO A 48 -4.00 19.35 15.79
C PRO A 48 -3.34 17.98 15.76
N MET A 49 -2.52 17.70 16.76
CA MET A 49 -1.71 16.49 16.87
C MET A 49 -2.04 15.71 18.12
N VAL A 50 -1.76 14.42 18.09
CA VAL A 50 -1.76 13.55 19.28
C VAL A 50 -0.41 12.87 19.37
N PHE A 51 0.13 12.82 20.60
CA PHE A 51 1.39 12.19 20.92
C PHE A 51 1.17 11.12 21.99
N GLY A 52 1.54 9.88 21.68
CA GLY A 52 1.35 8.73 22.57
C GLY A 52 2.67 8.08 22.97
N ILE A 53 2.86 7.87 24.26
CA ILE A 53 4.04 7.24 24.86
C ILE A 53 3.62 5.87 25.39
N PRO A 54 4.14 4.74 24.84
CA PRO A 54 3.90 3.41 25.35
C PRO A 54 4.56 3.20 26.70
N ALA A 55 4.08 2.24 27.51
CA ALA A 55 4.68 1.91 28.81
C ALA A 55 6.12 1.40 28.72
N ASN A 56 6.44 0.76 27.60
CA ASN A 56 7.76 0.21 27.26
C ASN A 56 8.49 1.08 26.24
N TRP A 57 8.48 2.40 26.44
CA TRP A 57 9.09 3.38 25.52
C TRP A 57 10.59 3.14 25.26
N ASP A 58 11.27 2.40 26.12
CA ASP A 58 12.67 1.98 25.98
C ASP A 58 12.88 0.82 24.97
N THR A 59 11.78 0.20 24.53
CA THR A 59 11.78 -0.88 23.54
C THR A 59 10.74 -0.68 22.43
N ALA A 60 9.87 0.34 22.56
CA ALA A 60 8.85 0.68 21.58
C ALA A 60 8.86 2.17 21.28
N LEU A 61 8.69 2.53 20.02
CA LEU A 61 8.64 3.92 19.61
C LEU A 61 7.39 4.63 20.11
N MET A 62 7.55 5.93 20.35
CA MET A 62 6.45 6.85 20.61
C MET A 62 5.74 7.17 19.30
N ASP A 63 4.43 7.34 19.37
CA ASP A 63 3.58 7.54 18.20
C ASP A 63 3.10 8.99 18.10
N PHE A 64 3.13 9.55 16.88
CA PHE A 64 2.53 10.84 16.57
C PHE A 64 1.40 10.65 15.57
N TYR A 65 0.30 11.36 15.77
CA TYR A 65 -0.89 11.31 14.94
C TYR A 65 -1.33 12.70 14.53
N ILE A 66 -1.78 12.85 13.30
CA ILE A 66 -2.54 14.00 12.85
C ILE A 66 -4.01 13.75 13.22
N LYS A 67 -4.59 14.57 14.09
CA LYS A 67 -5.94 14.35 14.64
C LYS A 67 -7.02 14.42 13.56
N ASP A 68 -6.95 15.42 12.70
CA ASP A 68 -7.91 15.64 11.61
C ASP A 68 -7.37 15.12 10.27
N TYR A 69 -6.77 13.94 10.28
CA TYR A 69 -6.06 13.34 9.15
C TYR A 69 -6.92 13.19 7.87
N LYS A 70 -8.24 13.12 8.01
CA LYS A 70 -9.14 12.98 6.84
C LYS A 70 -9.18 14.24 6.00
N GLU A 71 -9.06 15.40 6.64
CA GLU A 71 -9.07 16.71 6.00
C GLU A 71 -7.65 17.22 5.68
N PHE A 72 -6.64 16.54 6.24
CA PHE A 72 -5.24 16.89 6.03
C PHE A 72 -4.79 16.54 4.59
N PRO A 73 -3.84 17.28 3.98
CA PRO A 73 -3.26 16.89 2.71
C PRO A 73 -2.77 15.43 2.71
N TYR A 74 -2.89 14.76 1.56
CA TYR A 74 -2.35 13.42 1.40
C TYR A 74 -0.83 13.51 1.27
N ILE A 75 -0.12 13.05 2.29
CA ILE A 75 1.34 13.09 2.37
C ILE A 75 1.92 11.69 2.57
N PRO A 76 3.18 11.45 2.16
CA PRO A 76 3.90 10.23 2.54
C PRO A 76 4.01 10.09 4.06
N HIS A 77 4.25 8.87 4.53
CA HIS A 77 4.39 8.49 5.94
C HIS A 77 3.16 8.74 6.81
N MET A 78 2.01 9.07 6.24
CA MET A 78 0.74 9.15 6.96
C MET A 78 -0.08 7.88 6.71
N GLY A 79 -0.20 7.05 7.74
CA GLY A 79 -0.94 5.79 7.74
C GLY A 79 -2.33 5.89 8.36
N ASP A 80 -2.92 4.73 8.67
CA ASP A 80 -4.27 4.63 9.25
C ASP A 80 -4.40 5.51 10.50
N LYS A 81 -5.57 6.15 10.60
CA LYS A 81 -5.93 7.06 11.71
C LYS A 81 -4.97 8.25 11.90
N GLY A 82 -4.23 8.63 10.87
CA GLY A 82 -3.31 9.75 10.90
C GLY A 82 -1.97 9.45 11.58
N LEU A 83 -1.66 8.18 11.83
CA LEU A 83 -0.36 7.78 12.39
C LEU A 83 0.77 8.16 11.42
N LEU A 84 1.77 8.85 11.93
CA LEU A 84 2.99 9.16 11.19
C LEU A 84 4.02 8.03 11.36
N CYS A 85 4.48 7.46 10.25
CA CYS A 85 5.60 6.52 10.22
C CYS A 85 6.91 7.31 10.29
N LEU A 86 7.44 7.51 11.49
CA LEU A 86 8.62 8.37 11.70
C LEU A 86 9.92 7.66 11.38
N CYS A 87 9.98 6.35 11.56
CA CYS A 87 11.16 5.53 11.30
C CYS A 87 10.78 4.06 11.16
N ASP A 88 11.65 3.30 10.51
CA ASP A 88 11.55 1.85 10.47
C ASP A 88 11.98 1.27 11.82
N ILE A 89 11.06 0.58 12.48
CA ILE A 89 11.27 -0.01 13.81
C ILE A 89 12.43 -1.02 13.80
N GLU A 90 12.63 -1.72 12.68
CA GLU A 90 13.67 -2.74 12.55
C GLU A 90 15.09 -2.12 12.47
N SER A 91 15.19 -0.84 12.12
CA SER A 91 16.47 -0.13 11.95
C SER A 91 16.82 0.81 13.09
N VAL A 92 15.97 0.93 14.12
CA VAL A 92 16.19 1.86 15.25
C VAL A 92 16.63 1.13 16.50
N LEU A 93 17.81 1.49 17.00
CA LEU A 93 18.22 1.14 18.36
C LEU A 93 17.61 2.15 19.34
N ILE A 94 16.63 1.71 20.10
CA ILE A 94 15.99 2.53 21.12
C ILE A 94 16.92 2.56 22.34
N GLY A 95 17.42 3.76 22.66
CA GLY A 95 18.28 3.99 23.83
C GLY A 95 17.46 4.31 25.08
N LYS A 96 18.18 4.57 26.20
CA LYS A 96 17.55 4.96 27.49
C LYS A 96 17.38 6.48 27.66
N ASP A 97 17.79 7.27 26.66
CA ASP A 97 17.64 8.73 26.67
C ASP A 97 16.25 9.13 26.15
N PHE A 98 15.28 9.18 27.02
CA PHE A 98 13.89 9.51 26.72
C PHE A 98 13.76 10.85 25.96
N PHE A 99 14.37 11.92 26.47
CA PHE A 99 14.21 13.25 25.89
C PHE A 99 15.01 13.43 24.61
N GLY A 100 16.15 12.76 24.47
CA GLY A 100 16.89 12.72 23.22
C GLY A 100 16.10 12.02 22.11
N ILE A 101 15.49 10.87 22.42
CA ILE A 101 14.61 10.16 21.49
C ILE A 101 13.40 11.02 21.12
N LEU A 102 12.72 11.62 22.09
CA LEU A 102 11.58 12.50 21.85
C LEU A 102 11.95 13.67 20.94
N GLY A 103 13.09 14.31 21.17
CA GLY A 103 13.58 15.41 20.34
C GLY A 103 13.83 14.98 18.88
N GLN A 104 14.46 13.82 18.67
CA GLN A 104 14.66 13.27 17.32
C GLN A 104 13.34 12.95 16.61
N LEU A 105 12.38 12.37 17.32
CA LEU A 105 11.05 12.06 16.76
C LEU A 105 10.28 13.33 16.39
N ILE A 106 10.35 14.39 17.19
CA ILE A 106 9.75 15.69 16.84
C ILE A 106 10.40 16.26 15.57
N THR A 107 11.72 16.28 15.50
CA THR A 107 12.44 16.74 14.30
C THR A 107 12.03 15.94 13.05
N ARG A 108 11.89 14.62 13.18
CA ARG A 108 11.47 13.76 12.09
C ARG A 108 10.02 14.02 11.68
N MET A 109 9.11 14.16 12.66
CA MET A 109 7.72 14.55 12.46
C MET A 109 7.63 15.86 11.66
N GLU A 110 8.35 16.89 12.09
CA GLU A 110 8.40 18.21 11.41
C GLU A 110 8.87 18.06 9.96
N SER A 111 9.95 17.33 9.74
CA SER A 111 10.48 17.07 8.39
C SER A 111 9.44 16.40 7.49
N ILE A 112 8.78 15.34 7.96
CA ILE A 112 7.76 14.62 7.19
C ILE A 112 6.58 15.52 6.84
N ILE A 113 6.07 16.28 7.80
CA ILE A 113 4.92 17.17 7.60
C ILE A 113 5.28 18.27 6.58
N ILE A 114 6.41 18.94 6.78
CA ILE A 114 6.83 20.06 5.94
C ILE A 114 7.12 19.60 4.50
N SER A 115 7.94 18.55 4.35
CA SER A 115 8.29 18.02 3.03
C SER A 115 7.08 17.42 2.32
N GLY A 116 6.17 16.75 3.08
CA GLY A 116 4.95 16.18 2.54
C GLY A 116 4.00 17.23 2.00
N ILE A 117 3.76 18.32 2.74
CA ILE A 117 2.91 19.44 2.28
C ILE A 117 3.49 20.13 1.04
N LYS A 118 4.81 20.27 0.97
CA LYS A 118 5.51 20.86 -0.18
C LYS A 118 5.64 19.91 -1.36
N GLY A 119 5.37 18.61 -1.20
CA GLY A 119 5.58 17.58 -2.23
C GLY A 119 7.05 17.27 -2.51
N GLU A 120 7.96 17.60 -1.58
CA GLU A 120 9.40 17.38 -1.74
C GLU A 120 9.81 15.91 -1.56
N ASN A 121 9.00 15.11 -0.87
CA ASN A 121 9.24 13.70 -0.58
C ASN A 121 8.27 12.74 -1.32
N VAL A 122 7.83 13.10 -2.52
CA VAL A 122 6.93 12.27 -3.33
C VAL A 122 7.49 10.88 -3.64
N VAL A 123 8.81 10.72 -3.63
CA VAL A 123 9.52 9.45 -3.85
C VAL A 123 9.16 8.43 -2.76
N ASP A 124 8.94 8.87 -1.53
CA ASP A 124 8.58 8.00 -0.41
C ASP A 124 7.24 7.29 -0.65
N PHE A 125 6.30 7.91 -1.40
CA PHE A 125 5.10 7.21 -1.87
C PHE A 125 5.40 6.02 -2.76
N ILE A 126 6.47 6.08 -3.54
CA ILE A 126 6.84 5.03 -4.47
C ILE A 126 7.53 3.88 -3.73
N GLU A 127 8.41 4.20 -2.80
CA GLU A 127 9.11 3.21 -1.98
C GLU A 127 8.15 2.44 -1.08
N GLU A 128 7.15 3.13 -0.53
CA GLU A 128 6.12 2.54 0.34
C GLU A 128 4.79 2.27 -0.38
N PHE A 129 4.76 2.24 -1.72
CA PHE A 129 3.53 2.15 -2.52
C PHE A 129 2.57 1.06 -2.04
N GLN A 130 3.10 -0.14 -1.78
CA GLN A 130 2.31 -1.27 -1.34
C GLN A 130 1.67 -1.06 0.04
N SER A 131 2.30 -0.30 0.90
CA SER A 131 1.76 0.03 2.22
C SER A 131 0.51 0.89 2.09
N TYR A 132 0.54 1.94 1.26
CA TYR A 132 -0.64 2.78 1.00
C TYR A 132 -1.72 2.04 0.22
N TRP A 133 -1.34 1.21 -0.76
CA TRP A 133 -2.27 0.41 -1.53
C TRP A 133 -3.09 -0.55 -0.65
N ARG A 134 -2.47 -1.12 0.39
CA ARG A 134 -3.15 -2.00 1.37
C ARG A 134 -4.16 -1.29 2.26
N LEU A 135 -4.03 0.02 2.45
CA LEU A 135 -4.95 0.83 3.24
C LEU A 135 -6.24 1.19 2.46
N LEU A 136 -6.28 0.99 1.15
CA LEU A 136 -7.47 1.27 0.35
C LEU A 136 -8.68 0.48 0.84
N PRO A 137 -9.90 1.07 0.78
CA PRO A 137 -11.13 0.36 1.14
C PRO A 137 -11.35 -0.88 0.26
N ASN A 138 -11.81 -1.97 0.88
CA ASN A 138 -12.19 -3.23 0.19
C ASN A 138 -11.07 -3.90 -0.61
N VAL A 139 -9.82 -3.60 -0.32
CA VAL A 139 -8.68 -4.23 -0.97
C VAL A 139 -8.73 -5.75 -0.84
N LYS A 140 -8.42 -6.46 -1.93
CA LYS A 140 -8.36 -7.92 -1.98
C LYS A 140 -6.93 -8.40 -2.16
N THR A 141 -6.69 -9.66 -1.91
CA THR A 141 -5.39 -10.30 -2.09
C THR A 141 -5.26 -10.86 -3.50
N LEU A 142 -4.14 -10.61 -4.16
CA LEU A 142 -3.76 -11.16 -5.45
C LEU A 142 -2.40 -11.84 -5.33
N LYS A 143 -2.34 -13.17 -5.49
CA LYS A 143 -1.10 -13.92 -5.63
C LYS A 143 -0.73 -14.03 -7.11
N SER A 144 0.39 -13.46 -7.49
CA SER A 144 0.78 -13.33 -8.90
C SER A 144 2.04 -14.16 -9.18
N PHE A 145 1.90 -15.11 -10.10
CA PHE A 145 2.98 -15.85 -10.74
C PHE A 145 3.30 -15.26 -12.13
N VAL A 146 2.74 -14.09 -12.42
CA VAL A 146 2.96 -13.37 -13.68
C VAL A 146 4.36 -12.76 -13.65
N LYS A 147 5.15 -13.06 -14.67
CA LYS A 147 6.44 -12.44 -14.89
C LYS A 147 6.26 -10.95 -15.21
N ILE A 148 7.00 -10.10 -14.53
CA ILE A 148 7.02 -8.66 -14.81
C ILE A 148 7.89 -8.43 -16.05
N GLU A 149 7.30 -7.83 -17.08
CA GLU A 149 7.94 -7.58 -18.37
C GLU A 149 7.76 -6.12 -18.79
N THR A 150 8.52 -5.70 -19.78
CA THR A 150 8.49 -4.31 -20.29
C THR A 150 7.48 -4.13 -21.43
N HIS A 151 6.52 -5.03 -21.55
CA HIS A 151 5.42 -4.96 -22.53
C HIS A 151 4.13 -5.51 -21.91
N SER A 152 3.00 -5.04 -22.41
CA SER A 152 1.68 -5.48 -21.97
C SER A 152 1.32 -6.83 -22.59
N LYS A 153 0.58 -7.66 -21.86
CA LYS A 153 0.20 -9.02 -22.32
C LYS A 153 -1.12 -9.48 -21.71
N ILE A 154 -1.71 -10.50 -22.33
CA ILE A 154 -2.80 -11.27 -21.71
C ILE A 154 -2.20 -12.19 -20.65
N ILE A 155 -2.86 -12.24 -19.52
CA ILE A 155 -2.57 -13.18 -18.44
C ILE A 155 -3.78 -14.07 -18.17
N LYS A 156 -3.59 -15.07 -17.35
CA LYS A 156 -4.66 -15.93 -16.88
C LYS A 156 -4.88 -15.74 -15.39
N TYR A 157 -6.14 -15.76 -14.97
CA TYR A 157 -6.45 -15.68 -13.54
C TYR A 157 -7.61 -16.59 -13.12
N SER A 158 -7.69 -16.85 -11.85
CA SER A 158 -8.85 -17.45 -11.19
C SER A 158 -9.24 -16.60 -9.98
N ASP A 159 -10.55 -16.45 -9.79
CA ASP A 159 -11.14 -16.01 -8.54
C ASP A 159 -11.51 -17.25 -7.75
N ASN A 160 -10.82 -17.53 -6.68
CA ASN A 160 -11.07 -18.75 -5.94
C ASN A 160 -12.07 -18.52 -4.80
N ARG A 161 -13.36 -18.42 -5.14
CA ARG A 161 -14.46 -18.42 -4.16
C ARG A 161 -14.57 -19.75 -3.42
N LYS A 162 -14.02 -20.83 -3.97
CA LYS A 162 -14.09 -22.17 -3.36
C LYS A 162 -13.13 -22.37 -2.19
N PHE A 163 -12.10 -21.55 -2.06
CA PHE A 163 -11.26 -21.53 -0.85
C PHE A 163 -12.04 -21.13 0.41
N ALA A 164 -13.21 -20.49 0.24
CA ALA A 164 -14.04 -20.03 1.34
C ALA A 164 -14.92 -21.10 1.98
N THR A 165 -15.01 -22.33 1.46
CA THR A 165 -16.09 -23.26 1.86
C THR A 165 -15.68 -24.68 2.23
N LYS A 166 -14.42 -25.05 2.24
CA LYS A 166 -14.01 -26.39 2.69
C LYS A 166 -13.22 -26.38 4.00
N ASP A 167 -13.98 -26.57 5.03
CA ASP A 167 -13.61 -26.94 6.37
C ASP A 167 -12.82 -28.25 6.37
N LYS A 168 -11.49 -28.20 6.33
CA LYS A 168 -10.60 -29.31 6.74
C LYS A 168 -9.15 -28.88 6.71
N GLY A 169 -8.71 -28.24 7.76
CA GLY A 169 -7.33 -27.90 8.00
C GLY A 169 -7.18 -26.44 8.46
N ARG A 170 -7.03 -26.26 9.75
CA ARG A 170 -6.74 -24.96 10.38
C ARG A 170 -5.36 -24.51 9.96
N THR A 171 -5.30 -23.85 8.82
CA THR A 171 -4.07 -23.34 8.23
C THR A 171 -4.23 -21.85 7.92
N TYR A 172 -3.17 -21.20 7.52
CA TYR A 172 -3.09 -19.82 7.03
C TYR A 172 -4.26 -19.39 6.12
N ILE A 173 -4.95 -20.32 5.47
CA ILE A 173 -6.16 -20.11 4.67
C ILE A 173 -7.34 -19.68 5.55
N ASP A 174 -7.51 -20.25 6.76
CA ASP A 174 -8.57 -19.85 7.70
C ASP A 174 -8.37 -18.40 8.19
N TYR A 175 -7.12 -17.99 8.33
CA TYR A 175 -6.78 -16.60 8.68
C TYR A 175 -7.18 -15.64 7.55
N LEU A 176 -6.94 -15.99 6.31
CA LEU A 176 -7.33 -15.18 5.14
C LEU A 176 -8.84 -15.17 4.92
N GLN A 177 -9.54 -16.26 5.25
CA GLN A 177 -11.01 -16.38 5.14
C GLN A 177 -11.75 -15.55 6.19
N LYS A 178 -11.25 -15.48 7.41
CA LYS A 178 -11.84 -14.65 8.49
C LYS A 178 -11.87 -13.16 8.16
N GLN A 179 -11.05 -12.73 7.20
CA GLN A 179 -11.00 -11.33 6.77
C GLN A 179 -11.92 -11.00 5.57
N ASN A 180 -12.81 -11.91 5.14
CA ASN A 180 -13.64 -11.76 3.92
C ASN A 180 -12.84 -11.45 2.65
N ASN A 181 -11.56 -11.84 2.59
CA ASN A 181 -10.67 -11.50 1.51
C ASN A 181 -10.71 -12.58 0.42
N TYR A 182 -11.38 -12.27 -0.69
CA TYR A 182 -11.21 -13.04 -1.92
C TYR A 182 -9.75 -13.02 -2.30
N THR A 183 -9.21 -14.20 -2.62
CA THR A 183 -7.85 -14.31 -3.14
C THR A 183 -7.93 -14.59 -4.63
N PHE A 184 -7.35 -13.72 -5.42
CA PHE A 184 -7.12 -13.93 -6.84
C PHE A 184 -5.76 -14.61 -7.04
N PHE A 185 -5.69 -15.44 -8.07
CA PHE A 185 -4.45 -16.06 -8.53
C PHE A 185 -4.25 -15.71 -9.99
N ALA A 186 -3.08 -15.20 -10.35
CA ALA A 186 -2.74 -14.85 -11.72
C ALA A 186 -1.46 -15.56 -12.17
N SER A 187 -1.41 -15.93 -13.46
CA SER A 187 -0.29 -16.63 -14.08
C SER A 187 -0.18 -16.25 -15.56
N ASP A 188 0.99 -16.42 -16.14
CA ASP A 188 1.21 -16.25 -17.59
C ASP A 188 0.52 -17.34 -18.43
N THR A 189 0.21 -18.48 -17.82
CA THR A 189 -0.37 -19.63 -18.51
C THR A 189 -1.65 -20.12 -17.85
N SER A 190 -2.45 -20.88 -18.57
CA SER A 190 -3.64 -21.57 -18.08
C SER A 190 -3.33 -22.91 -17.39
N ASN A 191 -2.04 -23.23 -17.18
CA ASN A 191 -1.68 -24.49 -16.56
C ASN A 191 -2.16 -24.56 -15.11
N GLU A 192 -2.72 -25.70 -14.75
CA GLU A 192 -3.08 -26.00 -13.37
C GLU A 192 -1.79 -26.10 -12.53
N PHE A 193 -1.82 -25.51 -11.35
CA PHE A 193 -0.76 -25.66 -10.35
C PHE A 193 -1.35 -25.92 -8.96
N LYS A 194 -0.55 -26.43 -8.05
CA LYS A 194 -0.95 -26.66 -6.66
C LYS A 194 -0.33 -25.61 -5.76
N LEU A 195 -1.15 -25.02 -4.90
CA LEU A 195 -0.70 -24.12 -3.86
C LEU A 195 -1.38 -24.51 -2.54
N TYR A 196 -0.60 -24.77 -1.49
CA TYR A 196 -1.09 -25.25 -0.19
C TYR A 196 -2.01 -26.48 -0.30
N GLY A 197 -1.67 -27.42 -1.20
CA GLY A 197 -2.46 -28.62 -1.42
C GLY A 197 -3.71 -28.45 -2.29
N GLU A 198 -4.07 -27.25 -2.64
CA GLU A 198 -5.23 -26.96 -3.49
C GLU A 198 -4.83 -26.77 -4.95
N LYS A 199 -5.70 -27.23 -5.84
CA LYS A 199 -5.54 -27.04 -7.27
C LYS A 199 -6.02 -25.66 -7.69
N ILE A 200 -5.15 -24.90 -8.30
CA ILE A 200 -5.43 -23.60 -8.89
C ILE A 200 -5.48 -23.75 -10.40
N ASN A 201 -6.58 -23.35 -10.99
CA ASN A 201 -6.79 -23.43 -12.43
C ASN A 201 -7.15 -22.06 -13.01
N PRO A 202 -6.15 -21.26 -13.45
CA PRO A 202 -6.36 -19.91 -13.99
C PRO A 202 -6.87 -20.01 -15.43
N GLN A 203 -8.19 -19.91 -15.64
CA GLN A 203 -8.81 -20.03 -16.97
C GLN A 203 -9.30 -18.70 -17.53
N LYS A 204 -9.59 -17.72 -16.68
CA LYS A 204 -10.11 -16.42 -17.10
C LYS A 204 -9.00 -15.57 -17.69
N ASN A 205 -9.32 -14.81 -18.75
CA ASN A 205 -8.39 -13.83 -19.30
C ASN A 205 -8.36 -12.58 -18.42
N GLY A 206 -7.16 -12.13 -18.09
CA GLY A 206 -6.85 -10.86 -17.49
C GLY A 206 -5.76 -10.15 -18.27
N LEU A 207 -5.32 -9.00 -17.78
CA LEU A 207 -4.32 -8.17 -18.43
C LEU A 207 -3.14 -7.89 -17.49
N TYR A 208 -1.95 -7.89 -18.03
CA TYR A 208 -0.80 -7.20 -17.49
C TYR A 208 -0.54 -5.98 -18.36
N ILE A 209 -0.54 -4.79 -17.78
CA ILE A 209 -0.29 -3.53 -18.48
C ILE A 209 1.02 -2.95 -17.97
N PHE A 210 1.99 -2.81 -18.87
CA PHE A 210 3.25 -2.15 -18.58
C PHE A 210 3.16 -0.66 -18.93
N ILE A 211 3.59 0.18 -17.97
CA ILE A 211 3.63 1.63 -18.09
C ILE A 211 5.08 2.08 -17.88
N LYS A 212 5.62 2.87 -18.80
CA LYS A 212 6.86 3.61 -18.60
C LYS A 212 6.51 5.07 -18.35
N SER A 213 6.64 5.50 -17.10
CA SER A 213 6.26 6.86 -16.74
C SER A 213 7.45 7.81 -16.64
N SER A 214 7.27 9.03 -17.11
CA SER A 214 8.21 10.15 -16.96
C SER A 214 7.95 10.98 -15.70
N THR A 215 6.81 10.76 -15.04
CA THR A 215 6.43 11.38 -13.78
C THR A 215 6.09 10.33 -12.76
N PHE A 216 6.18 10.64 -11.47
CA PHE A 216 5.81 9.70 -10.43
C PHE A 216 4.30 9.42 -10.44
N ILE A 217 3.92 8.15 -10.57
CA ILE A 217 2.55 7.67 -10.40
C ILE A 217 2.42 7.21 -8.95
N VAL A 218 1.85 8.05 -8.13
CA VAL A 218 1.66 7.80 -6.70
C VAL A 218 0.43 6.93 -6.43
N PRO A 219 0.36 6.21 -5.28
CA PRO A 219 -0.84 5.50 -4.90
C PRO A 219 -2.01 6.48 -4.70
N PRO A 220 -3.26 6.08 -4.98
CA PRO A 220 -4.41 6.92 -4.68
C PRO A 220 -4.54 7.14 -3.17
N ASP A 221 -5.19 8.24 -2.79
CA ASP A 221 -5.46 8.55 -1.38
C ASP A 221 -6.30 7.43 -0.75
N TRP A 222 -5.69 6.67 0.14
CA TRP A 222 -6.28 5.51 0.79
C TRP A 222 -7.51 5.83 1.65
N ARG A 223 -7.71 7.08 2.02
CA ARG A 223 -8.90 7.55 2.76
C ARG A 223 -10.17 7.53 1.91
N ARG A 224 -10.00 7.37 0.59
CA ARG A 224 -11.07 7.36 -0.41
C ARG A 224 -11.04 6.05 -1.19
N SER A 225 -12.17 5.70 -1.79
CA SER A 225 -12.20 4.59 -2.73
C SER A 225 -11.41 4.94 -3.99
N ILE A 226 -10.79 3.93 -4.60
CA ILE A 226 -10.13 4.09 -5.90
C ILE A 226 -11.15 4.57 -6.94
N THR A 227 -10.77 5.57 -7.73
CA THR A 227 -11.67 6.18 -8.72
C THR A 227 -11.53 5.54 -10.09
N HIS A 228 -12.59 5.58 -10.89
CA HIS A 228 -12.56 5.20 -12.31
C HIS A 228 -11.53 6.06 -13.06
N GLN A 229 -11.43 7.34 -12.71
CA GLN A 229 -10.47 8.26 -13.34
C GLN A 229 -9.03 7.76 -13.15
N TYR A 230 -8.65 7.34 -11.93
CA TYR A 230 -7.30 6.81 -11.67
C TYR A 230 -6.98 5.59 -12.56
N VAL A 231 -7.93 4.66 -12.69
CA VAL A 231 -7.74 3.46 -13.54
C VAL A 231 -7.73 3.82 -15.02
N ASN A 232 -8.61 4.72 -15.44
CA ASN A 232 -8.66 5.20 -16.84
C ASN A 232 -7.38 5.92 -17.24
N ASP A 233 -6.80 6.74 -16.36
CA ASP A 233 -5.54 7.44 -16.61
C ASP A 233 -4.37 6.44 -16.79
N LEU A 234 -4.36 5.35 -16.01
CA LEU A 234 -3.37 4.29 -16.19
C LEU A 234 -3.54 3.53 -17.51
N ILE A 235 -4.76 3.12 -17.86
CA ILE A 235 -5.05 2.40 -19.10
C ILE A 235 -4.75 3.27 -20.32
N ASN A 236 -4.99 4.57 -20.22
CA ASN A 236 -4.77 5.54 -21.27
C ASN A 236 -3.43 6.26 -21.19
N HIS A 237 -2.51 5.81 -20.34
CA HIS A 237 -1.19 6.40 -20.26
C HIS A 237 -0.50 6.44 -21.63
N PRO A 238 0.23 7.53 -21.99
CA PRO A 238 0.84 7.69 -23.31
C PRO A 238 1.77 6.55 -23.76
N SER A 239 2.40 5.87 -22.79
CA SER A 239 3.28 4.72 -23.09
C SER A 239 2.53 3.41 -23.37
N VAL A 240 1.20 3.38 -23.20
CA VAL A 240 0.38 2.17 -23.39
C VAL A 240 -0.22 2.14 -24.80
N SER A 241 -0.07 1.03 -25.49
CA SER A 241 -0.68 0.80 -26.79
C SER A 241 -2.18 0.51 -26.66
N LYS A 242 -3.01 1.52 -26.93
CA LYS A 242 -4.47 1.41 -26.81
C LYS A 242 -5.05 0.33 -27.71
N LYS A 243 -4.52 0.20 -28.92
CA LYS A 243 -4.94 -0.84 -29.89
C LYS A 243 -4.71 -2.25 -29.35
N GLU A 244 -3.60 -2.46 -28.62
CA GLU A 244 -3.33 -3.75 -27.98
C GLU A 244 -4.25 -3.98 -26.80
N ILE A 245 -4.44 -2.98 -25.94
CA ILE A 245 -5.33 -3.09 -24.78
C ILE A 245 -6.78 -3.36 -25.23
N ASP A 246 -7.30 -2.64 -26.23
CA ASP A 246 -8.62 -2.90 -26.80
C ASP A 246 -8.75 -4.33 -27.30
N LYS A 247 -7.77 -4.81 -28.10
CA LYS A 247 -7.71 -6.20 -28.55
C LYS A 247 -7.69 -7.20 -27.40
N TYR A 248 -7.01 -6.87 -26.29
CA TYR A 248 -6.92 -7.76 -25.13
C TYR A 248 -8.22 -7.75 -24.31
N LEU A 249 -8.81 -6.59 -24.09
CA LEU A 249 -10.10 -6.44 -23.41
C LEU A 249 -11.21 -7.19 -24.18
N GLY A 250 -11.21 -7.15 -25.50
CA GLY A 250 -12.15 -7.89 -26.32
C GLY A 250 -12.08 -9.42 -26.16
N LYS A 251 -11.00 -9.94 -25.56
CA LYS A 251 -10.84 -11.36 -25.21
C LYS A 251 -11.24 -11.68 -23.76
N CYS A 252 -11.53 -10.67 -22.95
CA CYS A 252 -11.96 -10.84 -21.58
C CYS A 252 -13.49 -11.02 -21.52
N GLN A 253 -13.95 -11.66 -20.47
CA GLN A 253 -15.39 -11.74 -20.15
C GLN A 253 -15.84 -10.44 -19.47
N ASN A 254 -17.07 -10.41 -18.95
CA ASN A 254 -17.63 -9.26 -18.23
C ASN A 254 -16.80 -8.81 -17.01
N HIS A 255 -15.82 -9.56 -16.61
CA HIS A 255 -14.92 -9.26 -15.50
C HIS A 255 -13.48 -9.34 -15.94
N VAL A 256 -12.63 -8.43 -15.46
CA VAL A 256 -11.23 -8.44 -15.79
C VAL A 256 -10.37 -8.19 -14.57
N LEU A 257 -9.30 -8.97 -14.41
CA LEU A 257 -8.21 -8.67 -13.50
C LEU A 257 -7.11 -7.99 -14.31
N ILE A 258 -6.71 -6.79 -13.89
CA ILE A 258 -5.61 -6.04 -14.48
C ILE A 258 -4.48 -5.96 -13.46
N ILE A 259 -3.28 -6.34 -13.87
CA ILE A 259 -2.04 -6.10 -13.12
C ILE A 259 -1.30 -4.98 -13.83
N PHE A 260 -0.97 -3.93 -13.10
CA PHE A 260 -0.11 -2.86 -13.58
C PHE A 260 1.33 -3.09 -13.14
N GLY A 261 2.27 -2.92 -14.08
CA GLY A 261 3.70 -2.83 -13.83
C GLY A 261 4.18 -1.46 -14.30
N ILE A 262 4.57 -0.60 -13.37
CA ILE A 262 4.92 0.79 -13.66
C ILE A 262 6.40 0.99 -13.43
N LEU A 263 7.14 1.28 -14.48
CA LEU A 263 8.52 1.75 -14.38
C LEU A 263 8.47 3.25 -14.06
N GLN A 264 8.82 3.59 -12.83
CA GLN A 264 8.87 4.94 -12.30
C GLN A 264 10.12 5.70 -12.76
N PRO A 265 10.16 7.04 -12.69
CA PRO A 265 11.34 7.84 -13.10
C PRO A 265 12.64 7.47 -12.36
N ASN A 266 12.55 6.98 -11.13
CA ASN A 266 13.70 6.53 -10.33
C ASN A 266 14.12 5.08 -10.64
N ALA A 267 13.64 4.50 -11.75
CA ALA A 267 13.87 3.12 -12.17
C ALA A 267 13.25 2.04 -11.24
N THR A 268 12.48 2.41 -10.24
CA THR A 268 11.72 1.46 -9.43
C THR A 268 10.52 0.90 -10.23
N ILE A 269 10.25 -0.39 -10.13
CA ILE A 269 9.06 -1.00 -10.70
C ILE A 269 7.99 -1.17 -9.61
N THR A 270 6.93 -0.39 -9.72
CA THR A 270 5.75 -0.51 -8.86
C THR A 270 4.75 -1.48 -9.49
N THR A 271 4.21 -2.43 -8.70
CA THR A 271 3.24 -3.40 -9.20
C THR A 271 2.03 -3.49 -8.29
N PHE A 272 0.84 -3.49 -8.87
CA PHE A 272 -0.43 -3.68 -8.13
C PHE A 272 -1.51 -4.22 -9.07
N GLY A 273 -2.63 -4.62 -8.50
CA GLY A 273 -3.75 -5.13 -9.28
C GLY A 273 -5.05 -4.38 -9.03
N VAL A 274 -5.92 -4.41 -10.01
CA VAL A 274 -7.33 -4.04 -9.87
C VAL A 274 -8.20 -5.12 -10.50
N TYR A 275 -9.32 -5.44 -9.84
CA TYR A 275 -10.34 -6.29 -10.41
C TYR A 275 -11.56 -5.42 -10.73
N ILE A 276 -12.03 -5.49 -11.96
CA ILE A 276 -13.16 -4.74 -12.45
C ILE A 276 -14.28 -5.72 -12.77
N SER A 277 -15.42 -5.57 -12.09
CA SER A 277 -16.63 -6.34 -12.36
C SER A 277 -17.54 -5.57 -13.33
N ASP A 278 -18.27 -6.31 -14.14
CA ASP A 278 -19.22 -5.78 -15.13
C ASP A 278 -18.57 -4.75 -16.05
N ILE A 279 -17.39 -5.10 -16.56
CA ILE A 279 -16.66 -4.25 -17.47
C ILE A 279 -17.47 -4.05 -18.73
N SER A 280 -18.01 -2.88 -18.91
CA SER A 280 -18.35 -2.32 -20.19
C SER A 280 -17.38 -1.17 -20.45
N TYR A 281 -16.78 -1.14 -21.62
CA TYR A 281 -15.90 -0.05 -21.98
C TYR A 281 -16.29 0.47 -23.38
N SER A 282 -16.04 1.74 -23.59
CA SER A 282 -16.14 2.36 -24.90
C SER A 282 -14.76 2.80 -25.37
N VAL A 283 -14.55 2.77 -26.66
CA VAL A 283 -13.38 3.37 -27.29
C VAL A 283 -13.84 4.65 -27.94
N ASP A 284 -13.49 5.77 -27.36
CA ASP A 284 -13.80 7.10 -27.86
C ASP A 284 -12.50 7.84 -28.19
N GLU A 285 -12.37 8.36 -29.42
CA GLU A 285 -11.22 9.14 -29.90
C GLU A 285 -9.84 8.60 -29.46
N ASN A 286 -9.63 7.30 -29.55
CA ASN A 286 -8.43 6.61 -29.05
C ASN A 286 -8.30 6.54 -27.51
N ARG A 287 -9.35 6.69 -26.75
CA ARG A 287 -9.36 6.48 -25.29
C ARG A 287 -10.23 5.28 -24.94
N ILE A 288 -9.75 4.47 -24.01
CA ILE A 288 -10.51 3.37 -23.40
C ILE A 288 -11.12 3.91 -22.13
N ILE A 289 -12.44 3.92 -22.06
CA ILE A 289 -13.18 4.43 -20.89
C ILE A 289 -13.89 3.26 -20.23
N VAL A 290 -13.47 2.92 -19.03
CA VAL A 290 -14.18 1.97 -18.18
C VAL A 290 -15.48 2.63 -17.70
N ASN A 291 -16.60 1.94 -17.88
CA ASN A 291 -17.92 2.46 -17.51
C ASN A 291 -17.93 2.86 -16.01
N PRO A 292 -18.44 4.06 -15.67
CA PRO A 292 -18.56 4.51 -14.29
C PRO A 292 -19.43 3.61 -13.39
N SER A 293 -20.31 2.77 -13.96
CA SER A 293 -21.10 1.79 -13.20
C SER A 293 -20.33 0.53 -12.82
N ALA A 294 -19.13 0.29 -13.42
CA ALA A 294 -18.31 -0.86 -13.10
C ALA A 294 -17.79 -0.75 -11.65
N SER A 295 -17.77 -1.87 -10.92
CA SER A 295 -17.14 -1.91 -9.60
C SER A 295 -15.64 -2.15 -9.75
N ILE A 296 -14.82 -1.26 -9.18
CA ILE A 296 -13.37 -1.38 -9.16
C ILE A 296 -12.94 -1.81 -7.76
N ILE A 297 -12.25 -2.94 -7.68
CA ILE A 297 -11.74 -3.51 -6.44
C ILE A 297 -10.21 -3.50 -6.48
N PRO A 298 -9.53 -2.74 -5.61
CA PRO A 298 -8.08 -2.78 -5.53
C PRO A 298 -7.60 -4.15 -5.05
N CYS A 299 -6.49 -4.60 -5.58
CA CYS A 299 -5.87 -5.88 -5.21
C CYS A 299 -4.43 -5.68 -4.80
N THR A 300 -4.08 -6.02 -3.56
CA THR A 300 -2.69 -6.08 -3.12
C THR A 300 -2.01 -7.26 -3.77
N LEU A 301 -0.96 -6.98 -4.51
CA LEU A 301 -0.23 -7.97 -5.28
C LEU A 301 0.91 -8.57 -4.44
N TYR A 302 0.85 -9.88 -4.24
CA TYR A 302 1.93 -10.67 -3.67
C TYR A 302 2.63 -11.40 -4.81
N ARG A 303 3.83 -10.96 -5.14
CA ARG A 303 4.65 -11.57 -6.18
C ARG A 303 5.13 -12.95 -5.73
N CYS A 304 4.84 -13.95 -6.55
CA CYS A 304 5.26 -15.35 -6.39
C CYS A 304 5.99 -15.84 -7.66
N ASP A 305 6.36 -14.92 -8.56
CA ASP A 305 7.13 -15.26 -9.75
C ASP A 305 8.59 -15.61 -9.39
N ARG A 306 9.19 -16.44 -10.21
CA ARG A 306 10.53 -16.98 -9.95
C ARG A 306 11.59 -15.90 -9.75
N GLU A 307 11.57 -14.87 -10.57
CA GLU A 307 12.57 -13.78 -10.53
C GLU A 307 12.50 -13.05 -9.19
N PHE A 308 11.31 -12.66 -8.75
CA PHE A 308 11.12 -11.98 -7.49
C PHE A 308 11.55 -12.83 -6.28
N LEU A 309 11.23 -14.14 -6.28
CA LEU A 309 11.61 -15.03 -5.19
C LEU A 309 13.13 -15.22 -5.10
N LEU A 310 13.82 -15.17 -6.24
CA LEU A 310 15.27 -15.30 -6.31
C LEU A 310 15.98 -14.01 -5.87
N ASP A 311 15.48 -12.84 -6.30
CA ASP A 311 16.05 -11.54 -5.94
C ASP A 311 15.98 -11.28 -4.43
N ARG A 312 14.91 -11.72 -3.75
CA ARG A 312 14.79 -11.62 -2.28
C ARG A 312 15.86 -12.41 -1.52
N GLY A 313 16.44 -13.42 -2.14
CA GLY A 313 17.55 -14.17 -1.57
C GLY A 313 18.92 -13.49 -1.70
N GLY A 314 19.00 -12.33 -2.34
CA GLY A 314 20.28 -11.64 -2.58
C GLY A 314 21.17 -12.36 -3.60
N ILE A 315 20.61 -13.25 -4.39
CA ILE A 315 21.37 -14.07 -5.36
C ILE A 315 21.17 -13.45 -6.75
N ASN A 316 22.02 -12.48 -7.07
CA ASN A 316 22.16 -11.93 -8.42
C ASN A 316 23.05 -12.83 -9.32
N HIS A 317 22.95 -14.15 -9.23
CA HIS A 317 23.74 -15.07 -10.03
C HIS A 317 22.86 -16.07 -10.77
N SER A 318 23.31 -16.47 -11.96
CA SER A 318 22.68 -17.52 -12.74
C SER A 318 22.50 -18.78 -11.88
N LEU A 319 21.28 -19.25 -11.77
CA LEU A 319 20.92 -20.41 -10.95
C LEU A 319 21.19 -21.74 -11.67
N GLU A 320 22.11 -21.78 -12.58
CA GLU A 320 22.58 -23.04 -13.14
C GLU A 320 23.15 -23.89 -12.01
N GLY A 321 22.43 -24.91 -11.60
CA GLY A 321 22.85 -25.90 -10.60
C GLY A 321 22.11 -25.86 -9.26
N TYR A 322 21.22 -24.90 -8.98
CA TYR A 322 20.46 -24.86 -7.74
C TYR A 322 19.10 -25.54 -7.87
N LYS A 323 18.84 -26.55 -7.04
CA LYS A 323 17.49 -27.11 -6.85
C LYS A 323 16.73 -26.26 -5.84
N LEU A 324 15.71 -25.55 -6.28
CA LEU A 324 14.83 -24.78 -5.39
C LEU A 324 13.87 -25.76 -4.71
N LEU A 325 13.97 -25.88 -3.40
CA LEU A 325 12.93 -26.53 -2.59
C LEU A 325 11.82 -25.49 -2.35
N VAL A 326 10.72 -25.63 -3.05
CA VAL A 326 9.49 -24.87 -2.75
C VAL A 326 8.73 -25.66 -1.70
N ILE A 327 8.74 -25.17 -0.46
CA ILE A 327 7.98 -25.72 0.65
C ILE A 327 6.54 -25.18 0.61
#